data_1991e841faf6e1aef85343f0d9871e72
#
_entry.id   1991e841faf6e1aef85343f0d9871e72
#
_cell.length_a   1.000
_cell.length_b   1.000
_cell.length_c   1.000
_cell.angle_alpha   90.00
_cell.angle_beta   90.00
_cell.angle_gamma   90.00
#
_symmetry.space_group_name_H-M   'P 1'
#
loop_
_entity.id
_entity.type
_entity.pdbx_description
1 polymer ?
#
loop_
_entity_poly.entity_id
_entity_poly.type
_entity_poly.pdbx_seq_one_letter_code
_entity_poly.pdbx_strand_id
1 'polypeptide(L)'
;HVPVLLEERDGRIFLGGHFMRKQDHTRVFSENPNALVIFTAAHAYVSASWYADPKKVSTWNYQAVHASGTLRFTTDDELYAMLVKLTRHFEGSDDSPALVPKMDEQYL
;
A
#
# COMPACT_ATOMS: atom_id res chain seq x y z
N HIS A 1 -3.26 -7.20 -1.52
CA HIS A 1 -3.03 -6.15 -0.52
C HIS A 1 -1.54 -6.06 -0.23
N VAL A 2 -1.01 -4.85 -0.26
CA VAL A 2 0.41 -4.61 0.03
C VAL A 2 0.56 -3.34 0.87
N PRO A 3 1.54 -3.29 1.79
CA PRO A 3 1.90 -2.03 2.42
C PRO A 3 2.60 -1.13 1.41
N VAL A 4 2.34 0.17 1.50
CA VAL A 4 2.87 1.16 0.58
C VAL A 4 3.47 2.31 1.37
N LEU A 5 4.67 2.74 0.98
CA LEU A 5 5.30 3.95 1.48
C LEU A 5 5.08 5.08 0.48
N LEU A 6 4.73 6.25 0.98
CA LEU A 6 4.56 7.44 0.18
C LEU A 6 5.81 8.31 0.29
N GLU A 7 6.34 8.73 -0.86
CA GLU A 7 7.43 9.69 -0.96
C GLU A 7 7.04 10.85 -1.86
N GLU A 8 7.45 12.04 -1.50
CA GLU A 8 7.33 13.23 -2.34
C GLU A 8 8.72 13.67 -2.80
N ARG A 9 8.92 13.77 -4.11
CA ARG A 9 10.18 14.23 -4.73
C ARG A 9 9.87 15.22 -5.82
N ASP A 10 10.44 16.42 -5.74
CA ASP A 10 10.31 17.47 -6.75
C ASP A 10 8.85 17.78 -7.13
N GLY A 11 7.96 17.80 -6.12
CA GLY A 11 6.54 18.05 -6.32
C GLY A 11 5.75 16.88 -6.89
N ARG A 12 6.37 15.70 -7.04
CA ARG A 12 5.72 14.48 -7.50
C ARG A 12 5.59 13.46 -6.38
N ILE A 13 4.50 12.70 -6.39
CA ILE A 13 4.24 11.67 -5.39
C ILE A 13 4.62 10.31 -5.97
N PHE A 14 5.40 9.56 -5.20
CA PHE A 14 5.80 8.19 -5.50
C PHE A 14 5.26 7.25 -4.43
N LEU A 15 4.73 6.13 -4.88
CA LEU A 15 4.25 5.07 -4.00
C LEU A 15 5.17 3.86 -4.16
N GLY A 16 5.79 3.44 -3.08
CA GLY A 16 6.68 2.29 -3.07
C GLY A 16 6.06 1.11 -2.34
N GLY A 17 6.02 -0.03 -2.98
CA GLY A 17 5.54 -1.27 -2.41
C GLY A 17 6.32 -2.45 -2.94
N HIS A 18 6.07 -3.64 -2.41
CA HIS A 18 6.70 -4.86 -2.91
C HIS A 18 5.73 -6.04 -2.89
N PHE A 19 5.96 -6.99 -3.78
CA PHE A 19 5.25 -8.25 -3.83
C PHE A 19 6.18 -9.34 -4.39
N MET A 20 5.78 -10.58 -4.25
CA MET A 20 6.63 -11.71 -4.65
C MET A 20 6.81 -11.76 -6.17
N ARG A 21 8.03 -12.10 -6.61
CA ARG A 21 8.40 -12.12 -8.05
C ARG A 21 7.58 -13.07 -8.90
N LYS A 22 7.16 -14.20 -8.33
CA LYS A 22 6.45 -15.27 -9.05
C LYS A 22 4.93 -15.22 -8.91
N GLN A 23 4.38 -14.05 -8.66
CA GLN A 23 2.93 -13.87 -8.59
C GLN A 23 2.35 -13.36 -9.91
N ASP A 24 1.07 -13.56 -10.10
CA ASP A 24 0.34 -13.09 -11.29
C ASP A 24 0.46 -11.58 -11.47
N HIS A 25 0.51 -10.82 -10.38
CA HIS A 25 0.70 -9.37 -10.40
C HIS A 25 1.98 -8.97 -11.15
N THR A 26 3.08 -9.67 -10.90
CA THR A 26 4.36 -9.38 -11.58
C THR A 26 4.24 -9.57 -13.08
N ARG A 27 3.60 -10.66 -13.51
CA ARG A 27 3.39 -10.92 -14.93
C ARG A 27 2.50 -9.87 -15.58
N VAL A 28 1.37 -9.55 -14.96
CA VAL A 28 0.41 -8.58 -15.49
C VAL A 28 1.04 -7.20 -15.62
N PHE A 29 1.77 -6.74 -14.61
CA PHE A 29 2.40 -5.42 -14.65
C PHE A 29 3.61 -5.36 -15.58
N SER A 30 4.22 -6.50 -15.92
CA SER A 30 5.24 -6.55 -16.98
C SER A 30 4.64 -6.27 -18.36
N GLU A 31 3.39 -6.66 -18.59
CA GLU A 31 2.67 -6.45 -19.84
C GLU A 31 1.96 -5.11 -19.90
N ASN A 32 1.40 -4.67 -18.76
CA ASN A 32 0.67 -3.41 -18.65
C ASN A 32 1.05 -2.70 -17.35
N PRO A 33 1.86 -1.62 -17.43
CA PRO A 33 2.35 -0.93 -16.23
C PRO A 33 1.35 0.03 -15.59
N ASN A 34 0.18 0.23 -16.18
CA ASN A 34 -0.83 1.10 -15.60
C ASN A 34 -1.41 0.45 -14.34
N ALA A 35 -1.44 1.20 -13.25
CA ALA A 35 -1.88 0.70 -11.96
C ALA A 35 -2.85 1.67 -11.29
N LEU A 36 -3.79 1.08 -10.56
CA LEU A 36 -4.66 1.80 -9.65
C LEU A 36 -4.40 1.29 -8.23
N VAL A 37 -4.03 2.20 -7.35
CA VAL A 37 -3.84 1.91 -5.93
C VAL A 37 -5.04 2.45 -5.17
N ILE A 38 -5.67 1.61 -4.37
CA ILE A 38 -6.84 1.98 -3.58
C ILE A 38 -6.46 1.92 -2.10
N PHE A 39 -6.56 3.05 -1.43
CA PHE A 39 -6.39 3.17 0.00
C PHE A 39 -7.77 3.24 0.65
N THR A 40 -8.05 2.36 1.59
CA THR A 40 -9.30 2.36 2.35
C THR A 40 -9.03 2.76 3.79
N ALA A 41 -9.95 3.50 4.36
CA ALA A 41 -9.86 3.98 5.73
C ALA A 41 -11.16 3.67 6.49
N ALA A 42 -11.56 4.54 7.40
CA ALA A 42 -12.73 4.34 8.24
C ALA A 42 -14.00 4.12 7.42
N HIS A 43 -14.86 3.23 7.91
CA HIS A 43 -16.16 2.95 7.32
C HIS A 43 -17.18 2.72 8.43
N ALA A 44 -18.45 2.98 8.14
CA ALA A 44 -19.53 2.76 9.08
C ALA A 44 -20.84 2.52 8.35
N TYR A 45 -21.64 1.62 8.89
CA TYR A 45 -23.02 1.43 8.49
C TYR A 45 -23.89 2.56 9.08
N VAL A 46 -24.77 3.09 8.24
CA VAL A 46 -25.75 4.11 8.68
C VAL A 46 -27.15 3.55 8.45
N SER A 47 -27.85 3.26 9.54
CA SER A 47 -29.17 2.66 9.49
C SER A 47 -30.25 3.68 9.14
N ALA A 48 -31.15 3.29 8.25
CA ALA A 48 -32.35 4.08 7.94
C ALA A 48 -33.25 4.27 9.16
N SER A 49 -33.15 3.37 10.16
CA SER A 49 -33.95 3.50 11.40
C SER A 49 -33.56 4.71 12.25
N TRP A 50 -32.37 5.29 12.01
CA TRP A 50 -31.92 6.47 12.74
C TRP A 50 -32.51 7.79 12.23
N TYR A 51 -33.14 7.76 11.07
CA TYR A 51 -33.80 8.93 10.48
C TYR A 51 -35.25 9.02 10.91
N ALA A 52 -35.77 10.23 11.04
CA ALA A 52 -37.18 10.47 11.31
C ALA A 52 -38.07 10.21 10.08
N ASP A 53 -37.52 10.36 8.87
CA ASP A 53 -38.21 10.12 7.61
C ASP A 53 -38.23 8.62 7.27
N PRO A 54 -39.43 7.98 7.16
CA PRO A 54 -39.54 6.57 6.87
C PRO A 54 -39.16 6.20 5.41
N LYS A 55 -38.97 7.19 4.55
CA LYS A 55 -38.61 6.99 3.13
C LYS A 55 -37.11 6.92 2.89
N LYS A 56 -36.28 6.93 3.93
CA LYS A 56 -34.84 6.79 3.82
C LYS A 56 -34.44 5.33 3.74
N VAL A 57 -33.27 5.10 3.14
CA VAL A 57 -32.64 3.78 3.08
C VAL A 57 -31.31 3.78 3.82
N SER A 58 -30.94 2.61 4.29
CA SER A 58 -29.62 2.42 4.93
C SER A 58 -28.50 2.53 3.91
N THR A 59 -27.32 2.94 4.38
CA THR A 59 -26.14 3.12 3.53
C THR A 59 -24.84 2.85 4.28
N TRP A 60 -23.72 2.94 3.58
CA TRP A 60 -22.38 2.95 4.13
C TRP A 60 -21.75 4.32 3.93
N ASN A 61 -21.13 4.82 4.99
CA ASN A 61 -20.17 5.90 4.86
C ASN A 61 -18.76 5.31 4.90
N TYR A 62 -17.88 5.76 4.03
CA TYR A 62 -16.52 5.27 3.96
C TYR A 62 -15.56 6.35 3.45
N GLN A 63 -14.28 6.10 3.68
CA GLN A 63 -13.21 6.93 3.16
C GLN A 63 -12.33 6.05 2.25
N ALA A 64 -12.07 6.53 1.07
CA ALA A 64 -11.16 5.86 0.13
C ALA A 64 -10.43 6.89 -0.71
N VAL A 65 -9.19 6.58 -1.05
CA VAL A 65 -8.39 7.36 -2.00
C VAL A 65 -7.95 6.43 -3.11
N HIS A 66 -8.19 6.83 -4.34
CA HIS A 66 -7.73 6.13 -5.53
C HIS A 66 -6.59 6.91 -6.15
N ALA A 67 -5.45 6.26 -6.33
CA ALA A 67 -4.30 6.84 -7.00
C ALA A 67 -3.97 6.01 -8.24
N SER A 68 -4.04 6.63 -9.41
CA SER A 68 -3.66 5.98 -10.66
C SER A 68 -2.31 6.49 -11.13
N GLY A 69 -1.53 5.61 -11.73
CA GLY A 69 -0.21 5.95 -12.20
C GLY A 69 0.44 4.82 -12.97
N THR A 70 1.71 5.01 -13.28
CA THR A 70 2.52 4.03 -13.99
C THR A 70 3.44 3.33 -13.02
N LEU A 71 3.41 2.01 -13.03
CA LEU A 71 4.26 1.18 -12.19
C LEU A 71 5.61 0.97 -12.89
N ARG A 72 6.69 1.08 -12.11
CA ARG A 72 8.04 0.75 -12.54
C ARG A 72 8.63 -0.27 -11.57
N PHE A 73 9.17 -1.36 -12.10
CA PHE A 73 9.96 -2.28 -11.30
C PHE A 73 11.30 -1.65 -10.94
N THR A 74 11.69 -1.80 -9.69
CA THR A 74 12.93 -1.24 -9.17
C THR A 74 14.10 -2.21 -9.39
N THR A 75 15.32 -1.70 -9.24
CA THR A 75 16.51 -2.54 -9.12
C THR A 75 16.53 -3.27 -7.77
N ASP A 76 17.37 -4.29 -7.64
CA ASP A 76 17.51 -5.01 -6.37
C ASP A 76 18.04 -4.10 -5.25
N ASP A 77 18.92 -3.16 -5.56
CA ASP A 77 19.42 -2.18 -4.59
C ASP A 77 18.32 -1.23 -4.12
N GLU A 78 17.48 -0.76 -5.04
CA GLU A 78 16.32 0.08 -4.70
C GLU A 78 15.32 -0.69 -3.84
N LEU A 79 15.08 -1.96 -4.17
CA LEU A 79 14.20 -2.84 -3.39
C LEU A 79 14.74 -3.02 -1.97
N TYR A 80 16.03 -3.28 -1.82
CA TYR A 80 16.65 -3.41 -0.51
C TYR A 80 16.48 -2.14 0.33
N ALA A 81 16.76 -0.99 -0.26
CA ALA A 81 16.60 0.30 0.43
C ALA A 81 15.15 0.54 0.85
N MET A 82 14.18 0.19 0.02
CA MET A 82 12.77 0.31 0.35
C MET A 82 12.37 -0.63 1.49
N LEU A 83 12.84 -1.87 1.48
CA LEU A 83 12.56 -2.84 2.55
C LEU A 83 13.14 -2.37 3.89
N VAL A 84 14.31 -1.76 3.88
CA VAL A 84 14.91 -1.15 5.08
C VAL A 84 14.00 -0.06 5.64
N LYS A 85 13.53 0.85 4.79
CA LYS A 85 12.61 1.92 5.22
C LYS A 85 11.29 1.38 5.74
N LEU A 86 10.73 0.40 5.06
CA LEU A 86 9.44 -0.21 5.41
C LEU A 86 9.51 -0.87 6.79
N THR A 87 10.52 -1.70 7.02
CA THR A 87 10.66 -2.40 8.29
C THR A 87 10.94 -1.45 9.45
N ARG A 88 11.76 -0.43 9.26
CA ARG A 88 11.98 0.61 10.28
C ARG A 88 10.70 1.35 10.63
N HIS A 89 9.91 1.69 9.64
CA HIS A 89 8.66 2.40 9.85
C HIS A 89 7.69 1.60 10.72
N PHE A 90 7.49 0.32 10.40
CA PHE A 90 6.53 -0.52 11.11
C PHE A 90 7.06 -1.11 12.42
N GLU A 91 8.37 -1.39 12.51
CA GLU A 91 8.94 -1.85 13.77
C GLU A 91 9.06 -0.72 14.80
N GLY A 92 9.22 0.51 14.35
CA GLY A 92 9.28 1.67 15.22
C GLY A 92 10.52 1.76 16.09
N SER A 93 11.52 0.89 15.86
CA SER A 93 12.76 0.82 16.65
C SER A 93 13.92 0.31 15.80
N ASP A 94 15.09 0.91 15.95
CA ASP A 94 16.31 0.43 15.33
C ASP A 94 16.91 -0.82 16.02
N ASP A 95 16.35 -1.22 17.16
CA ASP A 95 16.81 -2.38 17.94
C ASP A 95 16.09 -3.68 17.57
N SER A 96 15.04 -3.62 16.77
CA SER A 96 14.28 -4.81 16.38
C SER A 96 15.13 -5.80 15.59
N PRO A 97 15.10 -7.11 15.93
CA PRO A 97 15.78 -8.13 15.14
C PRO A 97 15.13 -8.36 13.76
N ALA A 98 13.93 -7.85 13.54
CA ALA A 98 13.21 -7.97 12.28
C ALA A 98 13.62 -6.94 11.23
N LEU A 99 14.52 -6.01 11.56
CA LEU A 99 15.06 -5.06 10.58
C LEU A 99 15.83 -5.80 9.48
N VAL A 100 15.62 -5.38 8.23
CA VAL A 100 16.23 -6.03 7.05
C VAL A 100 17.75 -6.17 7.15
N PRO A 101 18.52 -5.16 7.62
CA PRO A 101 19.98 -5.32 7.77
C PRO A 101 20.41 -6.41 8.76
N LYS A 102 19.50 -6.88 9.63
CA LYS A 102 19.75 -7.94 10.60
C LYS A 102 19.24 -9.30 10.14
N MET A 103 18.57 -9.38 8.99
CA MET A 103 18.05 -10.62 8.41
C MET A 103 19.14 -11.38 7.65
N ASP A 104 18.99 -12.70 7.60
CA ASP A 104 19.83 -13.55 6.75
C ASP A 104 19.52 -13.24 5.27
N GLU A 105 20.57 -13.12 4.45
CA GLU A 105 20.45 -12.81 3.02
C GLU A 105 19.56 -13.79 2.25
N GLN A 106 19.49 -15.05 2.67
CA GLN A 106 18.64 -16.04 1.99
C GLN A 106 17.14 -15.70 2.06
N TYR A 107 16.72 -14.84 2.98
CA TYR A 107 15.32 -14.40 3.12
C TYR A 107 15.01 -13.12 2.35
N LEU A 108 16.01 -12.52 1.75
CA LEU A 108 15.86 -11.31 0.94
C LEU A 108 15.85 -11.66 -0.57
#